data_2444fc409628569c17c722774c0315d1
#
_entry.id   2444fc409628569c17c722774c0315d1
#
_cell.length_a   1.000
_cell.length_b   1.000
_cell.length_c   1.000
_cell.angle_alpha   90.00
_cell.angle_beta   90.00
_cell.angle_gamma   90.00
#
_symmetry.space_group_name_H-M   'P 1'
#
loop_
_entity.id
_entity.type
_entity.pdbx_description
1 polymer ?
#
loop_
_entity_poly.entity_id
_entity_poly.type
_entity_poly.pdbx_seq_one_letter_code
_entity_poly.pdbx_strand_id
1 'polypeptide(L)'
;MRIAKLIGRLSVFVCVLAGLAAGVVAYFGIDDGKPSVCFGGVVGGHLANGKRLPLSGPNFSAYHIAGYLTGRTFMHGLARDAVVDAYKALQQSAPEQRYVYAEAGWPFGGPFPPHRSHSNGTSVDFMVPLRSDRGAMVQVPASVFNKLGYNAKFDDEGRGANGLRIDFEAIAQHLLALDKAARGRGIKINRVIFEPSLQRHLFAAASGQALPQRVTFMDRAAWVRHDQHYHVDFAIPCK
;
A
#
# COMPACT_ATOMS: atom_id res chain seq x y z
N MET A 1 40.77 24.36 6.58
CA MET A 1 40.01 25.23 5.65
C MET A 1 39.57 24.52 4.36
N ARG A 2 40.36 23.66 3.70
CA ARG A 2 39.96 22.94 2.47
C ARG A 2 38.83 21.88 2.69
N ILE A 3 38.87 21.12 3.79
CA ILE A 3 37.89 20.07 4.10
C ILE A 3 36.48 20.68 4.36
N ALA A 4 36.39 21.78 5.12
CA ALA A 4 35.12 22.45 5.37
C ALA A 4 34.47 23.01 4.08
N LYS A 5 35.26 23.50 3.13
CA LYS A 5 34.78 23.92 1.81
C LYS A 5 34.30 22.74 0.96
N LEU A 6 34.95 21.58 1.06
CA LEU A 6 34.53 20.36 0.35
C LEU A 6 33.22 19.81 0.90
N ILE A 7 33.08 19.75 2.23
CA ILE A 7 31.83 19.32 2.90
C ILE A 7 30.67 20.26 2.53
N GLY A 8 30.91 21.59 2.56
CA GLY A 8 29.87 22.55 2.16
C GLY A 8 29.43 22.40 0.71
N ARG A 9 30.37 22.16 -0.23
CA ARG A 9 30.01 21.89 -1.64
C ARG A 9 29.27 20.59 -1.84
N LEU A 10 29.65 19.53 -1.12
CA LEU A 10 28.94 18.25 -1.17
C LEU A 10 27.51 18.38 -0.62
N SER A 11 27.33 19.10 0.50
CA SER A 11 26.01 19.36 1.07
C SER A 11 25.10 20.16 0.12
N VAL A 12 25.61 21.19 -0.53
CA VAL A 12 24.86 21.97 -1.52
C VAL A 12 24.47 21.10 -2.72
N PHE A 13 25.38 20.28 -3.22
CA PHE A 13 25.12 19.37 -4.34
C PHE A 13 24.03 18.34 -4.00
N VAL A 14 24.08 17.75 -2.81
CA VAL A 14 23.05 16.82 -2.31
C VAL A 14 21.68 17.51 -2.17
N CYS A 15 21.65 18.74 -1.64
CA CYS A 15 20.40 19.51 -1.53
C CYS A 15 19.81 19.87 -2.91
N VAL A 16 20.65 20.22 -3.89
CA VAL A 16 20.21 20.51 -5.26
C VAL A 16 19.64 19.25 -5.92
N LEU A 17 20.32 18.11 -5.79
CA LEU A 17 19.80 16.82 -6.33
C LEU A 17 18.50 16.41 -5.66
N ALA A 18 18.39 16.57 -4.34
CA ALA A 18 17.15 16.30 -3.61
C ALA A 18 16.02 17.24 -4.05
N GLY A 19 16.30 18.52 -4.26
CA GLY A 19 15.34 19.50 -4.77
C GLY A 19 14.88 19.19 -6.20
N LEU A 20 15.80 18.79 -7.08
CA LEU A 20 15.46 18.36 -8.44
C LEU A 20 14.61 17.08 -8.43
N ALA A 21 14.97 16.09 -7.62
CA ALA A 21 14.20 14.86 -7.47
C ALA A 21 12.79 15.14 -6.93
N ALA A 22 12.66 16.00 -5.92
CA ALA A 22 11.38 16.43 -5.38
C ALA A 22 10.55 17.20 -6.43
N GLY A 23 11.18 18.05 -7.21
CA GLY A 23 10.54 18.79 -8.32
C GLY A 23 10.04 17.86 -9.42
N VAL A 24 10.82 16.86 -9.80
CA VAL A 24 10.42 15.83 -10.75
C VAL A 24 9.22 15.03 -10.22
N VAL A 25 9.30 14.58 -8.96
CA VAL A 25 8.21 13.83 -8.33
C VAL A 25 6.95 14.69 -8.18
N ALA A 26 7.09 15.98 -7.88
CA ALA A 26 5.96 16.91 -7.81
C ALA A 26 5.35 17.14 -9.20
N TYR A 27 6.16 17.33 -10.23
CA TYR A 27 5.72 17.52 -11.62
C TYR A 27 4.93 16.31 -12.13
N PHE A 28 5.44 15.10 -11.95
CA PHE A 28 4.73 13.87 -12.33
C PHE A 28 3.55 13.52 -11.41
N GLY A 29 3.45 14.14 -10.24
CA GLY A 29 2.32 14.02 -9.34
C GLY A 29 1.13 14.91 -9.70
N ILE A 30 1.28 15.81 -10.68
CA ILE A 30 0.16 16.62 -11.19
C ILE A 30 -0.70 15.71 -12.06
N ASP A 31 -1.98 15.58 -11.68
CA ASP A 31 -2.96 14.88 -12.48
C ASP A 31 -3.30 15.74 -13.71
N ASP A 32 -2.79 15.32 -14.88
CA ASP A 32 -3.02 16.02 -16.15
C ASP A 32 -4.35 15.63 -16.83
N GLY A 33 -5.21 14.90 -16.11
CA GLY A 33 -6.51 14.44 -16.60
C GLY A 33 -6.45 13.27 -17.60
N LYS A 34 -5.24 12.85 -18.05
CA LYS A 34 -5.12 11.74 -18.99
C LYS A 34 -5.41 10.41 -18.29
N PRO A 35 -6.12 9.49 -18.95
CA PRO A 35 -6.34 8.15 -18.39
C PRO A 35 -5.03 7.38 -18.24
N SER A 36 -4.93 6.62 -17.16
CA SER A 36 -3.80 5.70 -16.95
C SER A 36 -3.89 4.53 -17.93
N VAL A 37 -2.73 4.06 -18.38
CA VAL A 37 -2.60 2.86 -19.22
C VAL A 37 -1.51 1.98 -18.65
N CYS A 38 -1.85 0.74 -18.29
CA CYS A 38 -0.88 -0.26 -17.87
C CYS A 38 -0.44 -1.13 -19.05
N PHE A 39 0.80 -1.61 -18.99
CA PHE A 39 1.41 -2.46 -20.00
C PHE A 39 2.06 -3.68 -19.33
N GLY A 40 1.86 -4.85 -19.91
CA GLY A 40 2.39 -6.09 -19.37
C GLY A 40 1.80 -6.46 -18.01
N GLY A 41 2.51 -7.29 -17.27
CA GLY A 41 2.06 -7.81 -15.98
C GLY A 41 2.55 -7.02 -14.76
N VAL A 42 2.13 -7.46 -13.59
CA VAL A 42 2.62 -6.93 -12.30
C VAL A 42 4.13 -7.13 -12.12
N VAL A 43 4.72 -8.07 -12.85
CA VAL A 43 6.17 -8.31 -12.96
C VAL A 43 6.62 -7.87 -14.34
N GLY A 44 7.61 -6.98 -14.42
CA GLY A 44 8.21 -6.55 -15.70
C GLY A 44 7.35 -5.62 -16.57
N GLY A 45 6.19 -5.19 -16.07
CA GLY A 45 5.33 -4.23 -16.76
C GLY A 45 5.75 -2.78 -16.55
N HIS A 46 4.96 -1.85 -17.11
CA HIS A 46 5.11 -0.41 -16.88
C HIS A 46 3.76 0.32 -16.91
N LEU A 47 3.76 1.59 -16.55
CA LEU A 47 2.57 2.41 -16.37
C LEU A 47 2.74 3.73 -17.12
N ALA A 48 1.74 4.15 -17.86
CA ALA A 48 1.64 5.52 -18.37
C ALA A 48 0.57 6.29 -17.60
N ASN A 49 0.81 7.58 -17.36
CA ASN A 49 -0.09 8.49 -16.64
C ASN A 49 -0.52 7.94 -15.26
N GLY A 50 0.44 7.41 -14.49
CA GLY A 50 0.19 6.93 -13.14
C GLY A 50 -0.39 8.02 -12.25
N LYS A 51 -1.33 7.64 -11.38
CA LYS A 51 -1.98 8.55 -10.43
C LYS A 51 -1.49 8.28 -9.01
N ARG A 52 -1.18 9.34 -8.28
CA ARG A 52 -0.71 9.22 -6.90
C ARG A 52 -1.89 9.00 -5.96
N LEU A 53 -1.75 8.10 -5.00
CA LEU A 53 -2.63 8.03 -3.83
C LEU A 53 -2.48 9.29 -2.98
N PRO A 54 -3.56 9.84 -2.38
CA PRO A 54 -3.44 10.98 -1.46
C PRO A 54 -2.56 10.65 -0.25
N LEU A 55 -1.77 11.62 0.25
CA LEU A 55 -0.91 11.42 1.42
C LEU A 55 -1.70 10.94 2.65
N SER A 56 -2.90 11.49 2.84
CA SER A 56 -3.80 11.15 3.93
C SER A 56 -5.24 11.53 3.59
N GLY A 57 -6.16 11.00 4.37
CA GLY A 57 -7.57 11.33 4.41
C GLY A 57 -8.12 11.21 5.82
N PRO A 58 -9.43 11.35 6.02
CA PRO A 58 -10.04 11.32 7.36
C PRO A 58 -9.76 10.03 8.14
N ASN A 59 -9.63 8.88 7.45
CA ASN A 59 -9.45 7.56 8.05
C ASN A 59 -8.27 6.76 7.50
N PHE A 60 -7.40 7.37 6.70
CA PHE A 60 -6.22 6.70 6.15
C PHE A 60 -5.01 7.62 6.04
N SER A 61 -3.83 7.03 5.93
CA SER A 61 -2.58 7.73 5.61
C SER A 61 -1.65 6.84 4.79
N ALA A 62 -0.67 7.48 4.12
CA ALA A 62 0.48 6.78 3.59
C ALA A 62 1.33 6.22 4.74
N TYR A 63 1.98 5.08 4.49
CA TYR A 63 2.84 4.39 5.46
C TYR A 63 4.02 5.24 5.94
N HIS A 64 4.59 6.08 5.07
CA HIS A 64 5.73 6.92 5.40
C HIS A 64 5.86 8.10 4.43
N ILE A 65 6.18 9.28 4.97
CA ILE A 65 6.34 10.50 4.16
C ILE A 65 7.47 10.39 3.12
N ALA A 66 8.59 9.74 3.43
CA ALA A 66 9.68 9.57 2.48
C ALA A 66 9.25 8.66 1.29
N GLY A 67 8.53 7.56 1.53
CA GLY A 67 7.98 6.72 0.47
C GLY A 67 7.01 7.49 -0.42
N TYR A 68 6.18 8.34 0.18
CA TYR A 68 5.30 9.23 -0.55
C TYR A 68 6.08 10.25 -1.40
N LEU A 69 7.02 10.97 -0.81
CA LEU A 69 7.80 12.01 -1.50
C LEU A 69 8.70 11.43 -2.61
N THR A 70 9.23 10.23 -2.43
CA THR A 70 10.04 9.55 -3.46
C THR A 70 9.24 8.92 -4.58
N GLY A 71 7.90 9.01 -4.57
CA GLY A 71 7.05 8.56 -5.67
C GLY A 71 6.66 7.08 -5.62
N ARG A 72 6.78 6.41 -4.47
CA ARG A 72 6.46 4.98 -4.31
C ARG A 72 4.96 4.68 -4.14
N THR A 73 4.09 5.65 -4.37
CA THR A 73 2.64 5.59 -4.12
C THR A 73 1.79 5.88 -5.36
N PHE A 74 2.36 5.63 -6.54
CA PHE A 74 1.64 5.77 -7.81
C PHE A 74 1.04 4.44 -8.25
N MET A 75 -0.12 4.51 -8.88
CA MET A 75 -0.80 3.36 -9.44
C MET A 75 -1.71 3.75 -10.60
N HIS A 76 -2.34 2.78 -11.22
CA HIS A 76 -3.34 3.01 -12.27
C HIS A 76 -4.56 3.77 -11.70
N GLY A 77 -5.07 4.76 -12.43
CA GLY A 77 -6.13 5.66 -11.95
C GLY A 77 -7.38 4.93 -11.46
N LEU A 78 -7.86 3.89 -12.17
CA LEU A 78 -9.01 3.11 -11.73
C LEU A 78 -8.77 2.42 -10.37
N ALA A 79 -7.57 1.88 -10.16
CA ALA A 79 -7.21 1.24 -8.90
C ALA A 79 -7.05 2.29 -7.78
N ARG A 80 -6.38 3.43 -8.06
CA ARG A 80 -6.27 4.55 -7.11
C ARG A 80 -7.63 5.01 -6.63
N ASP A 81 -8.55 5.19 -7.56
CA ASP A 81 -9.88 5.69 -7.26
C ASP A 81 -10.71 4.65 -6.48
N ALA A 82 -10.55 3.34 -6.78
CA ALA A 82 -11.17 2.28 -5.99
C ALA A 82 -10.67 2.28 -4.54
N VAL A 83 -9.36 2.47 -4.32
CA VAL A 83 -8.80 2.57 -2.96
C VAL A 83 -9.36 3.78 -2.21
N VAL A 84 -9.43 4.94 -2.85
CA VAL A 84 -9.97 6.16 -2.22
C VAL A 84 -11.46 6.02 -1.90
N ASP A 85 -12.25 5.42 -2.81
CA ASP A 85 -13.69 5.21 -2.58
C ASP A 85 -13.95 4.16 -1.49
N ALA A 86 -13.10 3.12 -1.38
CA ALA A 86 -13.18 2.18 -0.27
C ALA A 86 -12.98 2.87 1.08
N TYR A 87 -11.97 3.75 1.19
CA TYR A 87 -11.76 4.53 2.41
C TYR A 87 -12.92 5.48 2.73
N LYS A 88 -13.51 6.13 1.71
CA LYS A 88 -14.71 6.97 1.91
C LYS A 88 -15.90 6.17 2.45
N ALA A 89 -16.11 4.97 1.92
CA ALA A 89 -17.18 4.08 2.39
C ALA A 89 -16.93 3.64 3.84
N LEU A 90 -15.70 3.28 4.17
CA LEU A 90 -15.29 2.89 5.53
C LEU A 90 -15.37 4.05 6.52
N GLN A 91 -15.14 5.28 6.08
CA GLN A 91 -15.34 6.45 6.96
C GLN A 91 -16.79 6.57 7.43
N GLN A 92 -17.74 6.12 6.62
CA GLN A 92 -19.18 6.14 6.98
C GLN A 92 -19.56 4.96 7.87
N SER A 93 -19.04 3.75 7.61
CA SER A 93 -19.42 2.51 8.31
C SER A 93 -18.59 2.23 9.57
N ALA A 94 -17.34 2.71 9.63
CA ALA A 94 -16.40 2.52 10.73
C ALA A 94 -15.55 3.79 10.96
N PRO A 95 -16.15 4.91 11.40
CA PRO A 95 -15.49 6.23 11.42
C PRO A 95 -14.26 6.30 12.33
N GLU A 96 -14.19 5.45 13.35
CA GLU A 96 -13.06 5.39 14.27
C GLU A 96 -11.87 4.59 13.71
N GLN A 97 -12.11 3.70 12.72
CA GLN A 97 -11.05 2.85 12.17
C GLN A 97 -10.07 3.67 11.33
N ARG A 98 -8.78 3.38 11.48
CA ARG A 98 -7.68 4.00 10.73
C ARG A 98 -6.95 2.94 9.91
N TYR A 99 -6.62 3.31 8.68
CA TYR A 99 -5.94 2.44 7.72
C TYR A 99 -4.64 3.08 7.26
N VAL A 100 -3.69 2.25 6.88
CA VAL A 100 -2.41 2.69 6.32
C VAL A 100 -2.19 1.95 5.00
N TYR A 101 -2.14 2.68 3.89
CA TYR A 101 -1.65 2.11 2.64
C TYR A 101 -0.13 2.25 2.57
N ALA A 102 0.52 1.31 1.89
CA ALA A 102 1.96 1.28 1.80
C ALA A 102 2.44 1.52 0.35
N GLU A 103 3.22 0.62 -0.19
CA GLU A 103 3.82 0.79 -1.50
C GLU A 103 2.85 0.40 -2.60
N ALA A 104 2.84 1.17 -3.70
CA ALA A 104 2.01 0.89 -4.87
C ALA A 104 2.83 0.76 -6.16
N GLY A 105 3.74 1.70 -6.43
CA GLY A 105 4.60 1.67 -7.60
C GLY A 105 5.17 3.04 -7.92
N TRP A 106 5.99 3.09 -8.97
CA TRP A 106 6.53 4.33 -9.52
C TRP A 106 5.54 5.05 -10.44
N PRO A 107 5.70 6.36 -10.71
CA PRO A 107 4.87 7.12 -11.64
C PRO A 107 4.74 6.48 -13.04
N PHE A 108 5.80 5.81 -13.48
CA PHE A 108 5.90 5.16 -14.79
C PHE A 108 5.89 3.64 -14.72
N GLY A 109 5.73 3.07 -13.51
CA GLY A 109 5.92 1.65 -13.30
C GLY A 109 7.38 1.20 -13.48
N GLY A 110 7.60 -0.01 -13.96
CA GLY A 110 8.91 -0.63 -14.10
C GLY A 110 9.38 -1.34 -12.83
N PRO A 111 10.64 -1.82 -12.78
CA PRO A 111 11.18 -2.55 -11.65
C PRO A 111 11.05 -1.77 -10.33
N PHE A 112 10.52 -2.42 -9.30
CA PHE A 112 10.17 -1.78 -8.02
C PHE A 112 10.85 -2.46 -6.81
N PRO A 113 12.19 -2.39 -6.68
CA PRO A 113 12.90 -3.05 -5.61
C PRO A 113 12.49 -2.53 -4.22
N PRO A 114 12.43 -3.43 -3.20
CA PRO A 114 12.77 -4.86 -3.25
C PRO A 114 11.63 -5.76 -3.76
N HIS A 115 10.48 -5.21 -4.16
CA HIS A 115 9.32 -5.97 -4.62
C HIS A 115 9.57 -6.61 -5.99
N ARG A 116 8.98 -7.80 -6.18
CA ARG A 116 8.97 -8.49 -7.49
C ARG A 116 7.77 -8.12 -8.35
N SER A 117 6.77 -7.47 -7.76
CA SER A 117 5.53 -6.97 -8.38
C SER A 117 5.51 -5.43 -8.39
N HIS A 118 4.34 -4.82 -8.54
CA HIS A 118 4.13 -3.37 -8.59
C HIS A 118 4.63 -2.67 -9.86
N SER A 119 5.04 -3.45 -10.90
CA SER A 119 5.67 -2.86 -12.08
C SER A 119 4.72 -2.13 -13.02
N ASN A 120 3.43 -2.49 -13.06
CA ASN A 120 2.46 -1.92 -14.01
C ASN A 120 1.38 -1.04 -13.36
N GLY A 121 1.52 -0.74 -12.06
CA GLY A 121 0.61 0.13 -11.31
C GLY A 121 -0.74 -0.51 -10.94
N THR A 122 -0.90 -1.83 -11.07
CA THR A 122 -2.13 -2.52 -10.68
C THR A 122 -2.05 -3.19 -9.31
N SER A 123 -0.98 -2.95 -8.56
CA SER A 123 -0.72 -3.53 -7.24
C SER A 123 -0.63 -2.45 -6.17
N VAL A 124 -1.00 -2.80 -4.94
CA VAL A 124 -0.83 -1.96 -3.75
C VAL A 124 -0.72 -2.81 -2.49
N ASP A 125 0.12 -2.38 -1.56
CA ASP A 125 0.26 -2.95 -0.24
C ASP A 125 -0.55 -2.14 0.78
N PHE A 126 -1.15 -2.82 1.76
CA PHE A 126 -1.83 -2.22 2.90
C PHE A 126 -1.27 -2.81 4.19
N MET A 127 -0.84 -1.95 5.11
CA MET A 127 -0.42 -2.41 6.44
C MET A 127 -1.61 -3.01 7.18
N VAL A 128 -1.37 -4.08 7.96
CA VAL A 128 -2.43 -4.66 8.79
C VAL A 128 -2.87 -3.67 9.87
N PRO A 129 -4.17 -3.42 10.04
CA PRO A 129 -4.68 -2.69 11.20
C PRO A 129 -4.37 -3.46 12.48
N LEU A 130 -4.02 -2.73 13.55
CA LEU A 130 -3.56 -3.32 14.79
C LEU A 130 -4.37 -2.85 15.99
N ARG A 131 -4.44 -3.71 17.01
CA ARG A 131 -4.92 -3.39 18.34
C ARG A 131 -3.88 -3.71 19.40
N SER A 132 -3.90 -2.94 20.48
CA SER A 132 -3.16 -3.25 21.70
C SER A 132 -3.85 -4.39 22.46
N ASP A 133 -3.20 -4.89 23.50
CA ASP A 133 -3.77 -5.81 24.49
C ASP A 133 -5.04 -5.30 25.18
N ARG A 134 -5.21 -3.95 25.24
CA ARG A 134 -6.38 -3.27 25.79
C ARG A 134 -7.47 -3.00 24.73
N GLY A 135 -7.31 -3.51 23.51
CA GLY A 135 -8.27 -3.32 22.41
C GLY A 135 -8.20 -1.96 21.70
N ALA A 136 -7.34 -1.05 22.11
CA ALA A 136 -7.18 0.24 21.45
C ALA A 136 -6.51 0.07 20.08
N MET A 137 -6.95 0.84 19.09
CA MET A 137 -6.29 0.91 17.79
C MET A 137 -4.87 1.45 17.92
N VAL A 138 -3.94 0.81 17.24
CA VAL A 138 -2.52 1.18 17.26
C VAL A 138 -1.99 1.17 15.83
N GLN A 139 -1.13 2.12 15.51
CA GLN A 139 -0.32 2.09 14.29
C GLN A 139 1.13 1.84 14.66
N VAL A 140 1.78 0.89 13.98
CA VAL A 140 3.23 0.74 14.09
C VAL A 140 3.88 1.95 13.44
N PRO A 141 4.68 2.74 14.19
CA PRO A 141 5.39 3.87 13.59
C PRO A 141 6.32 3.38 12.48
N ALA A 142 6.13 3.91 11.28
CA ALA A 142 7.06 3.64 10.18
C ALA A 142 8.34 4.44 10.40
N SER A 143 9.47 3.75 10.51
CA SER A 143 10.80 4.34 10.66
C SER A 143 11.82 3.59 9.81
N VAL A 144 12.97 4.20 9.57
CA VAL A 144 14.07 3.53 8.86
C VAL A 144 14.59 2.29 9.60
N PHE A 145 14.46 2.26 10.94
CA PHE A 145 14.91 1.15 11.79
C PHE A 145 13.98 -0.07 11.71
N ASN A 146 12.70 0.12 11.35
CA ASN A 146 11.77 -0.98 11.16
C ASN A 146 11.39 -1.17 9.68
N LYS A 147 12.27 -0.78 8.76
CA LYS A 147 12.05 -0.85 7.30
C LYS A 147 10.72 -0.22 6.89
N LEU A 148 10.41 0.95 7.44
CA LEU A 148 9.19 1.71 7.18
C LEU A 148 7.89 0.94 7.50
N GLY A 149 7.92 0.10 8.56
CA GLY A 149 6.81 -0.73 8.99
C GLY A 149 6.88 -2.19 8.52
N TYR A 150 7.66 -2.49 7.50
CA TYR A 150 7.79 -3.85 6.94
C TYR A 150 8.62 -4.84 7.80
N ASN A 151 9.13 -4.43 8.95
CA ASN A 151 9.88 -5.30 9.87
C ASN A 151 9.06 -5.74 11.09
N ALA A 152 7.78 -5.37 11.17
CA ALA A 152 6.88 -5.92 12.17
C ALA A 152 6.68 -7.42 11.89
N LYS A 153 6.59 -8.24 12.95
CA LYS A 153 6.41 -9.69 12.84
C LYS A 153 5.24 -10.12 13.71
N PHE A 154 4.44 -11.01 13.15
CA PHE A 154 3.31 -11.61 13.85
C PHE A 154 3.40 -13.14 13.79
N ASP A 155 2.98 -13.79 14.86
CA ASP A 155 2.86 -15.26 14.91
C ASP A 155 1.64 -15.74 14.09
N ASP A 156 1.41 -17.04 14.07
CA ASP A 156 0.31 -17.66 13.32
C ASP A 156 -1.07 -17.41 13.94
N GLU A 157 -1.13 -16.80 15.12
CA GLU A 157 -2.33 -16.26 15.78
C GLU A 157 -2.51 -14.75 15.59
N GLY A 158 -1.61 -14.09 14.83
CA GLY A 158 -1.65 -12.65 14.60
C GLY A 158 -1.19 -11.82 15.81
N ARG A 159 -0.39 -12.39 16.70
CA ARG A 159 0.17 -11.70 17.87
C ARG A 159 1.57 -11.19 17.54
N GLY A 160 1.81 -9.93 17.81
CA GLY A 160 3.10 -9.27 17.66
C GLY A 160 3.75 -8.93 18.99
N ALA A 161 4.91 -8.29 18.92
CA ALA A 161 5.61 -7.79 20.11
C ALA A 161 4.75 -6.77 20.88
N ASN A 162 5.02 -6.61 22.17
CA ASN A 162 4.40 -5.61 23.05
C ASN A 162 2.86 -5.69 23.12
N GLY A 163 2.28 -6.89 23.02
CA GLY A 163 0.84 -7.10 23.10
C GLY A 163 0.05 -6.66 21.85
N LEU A 164 0.73 -6.33 20.77
CA LEU A 164 0.06 -6.00 19.50
C LEU A 164 -0.66 -7.22 18.93
N ARG A 165 -1.82 -6.99 18.34
CA ARG A 165 -2.61 -8.01 17.64
C ARG A 165 -3.13 -7.47 16.31
N ILE A 166 -3.16 -8.32 15.29
CA ILE A 166 -3.80 -8.00 14.00
C ILE A 166 -5.32 -7.88 14.22
N ASP A 167 -5.90 -6.81 13.68
CA ASP A 167 -7.36 -6.62 13.62
C ASP A 167 -7.89 -7.23 12.33
N PHE A 168 -8.19 -8.54 12.37
CA PHE A 168 -8.68 -9.28 11.21
C PHE A 168 -10.05 -8.78 10.72
N GLU A 169 -10.89 -8.28 11.64
CA GLU A 169 -12.19 -7.70 11.25
C GLU A 169 -11.98 -6.43 10.42
N ALA A 170 -11.07 -5.56 10.81
CA ALA A 170 -10.76 -4.35 10.04
C ALA A 170 -10.15 -4.67 8.67
N ILE A 171 -9.30 -5.72 8.55
CA ILE A 171 -8.80 -6.20 7.25
C ILE A 171 -9.97 -6.67 6.39
N ALA A 172 -10.88 -7.48 6.96
CA ALA A 172 -12.03 -8.01 6.23
C ALA A 172 -12.94 -6.90 5.71
N GLN A 173 -13.29 -5.94 6.57
CA GLN A 173 -14.08 -4.77 6.19
C GLN A 173 -13.43 -3.97 5.07
N HIS A 174 -12.10 -3.76 5.16
CA HIS A 174 -11.37 -3.04 4.12
C HIS A 174 -11.39 -3.79 2.77
N LEU A 175 -11.13 -5.09 2.76
CA LEU A 175 -11.14 -5.89 1.53
C LEU A 175 -12.53 -5.94 0.88
N LEU A 176 -13.61 -6.03 1.67
CA LEU A 176 -14.99 -5.98 1.15
C LEU A 176 -15.34 -4.61 0.57
N ALA A 177 -14.94 -3.53 1.25
CA ALA A 177 -15.13 -2.17 0.75
C ALA A 177 -14.34 -1.95 -0.55
N LEU A 178 -13.11 -2.47 -0.61
CA LEU A 178 -12.24 -2.38 -1.77
C LEU A 178 -12.79 -3.18 -2.97
N ASP A 179 -13.29 -4.41 -2.74
CA ASP A 179 -13.95 -5.20 -3.78
C ASP A 179 -15.18 -4.49 -4.35
N LYS A 180 -16.03 -3.95 -3.46
CA LYS A 180 -17.22 -3.18 -3.86
C LYS A 180 -16.83 -1.93 -4.68
N ALA A 181 -15.86 -1.17 -4.23
CA ALA A 181 -15.39 0.03 -4.92
C ALA A 181 -14.76 -0.31 -6.28
N ALA A 182 -13.93 -1.36 -6.35
CA ALA A 182 -13.32 -1.83 -7.59
C ALA A 182 -14.39 -2.23 -8.62
N ARG A 183 -15.39 -3.02 -8.22
CA ARG A 183 -16.52 -3.40 -9.09
C ARG A 183 -17.33 -2.20 -9.55
N GLY A 184 -17.54 -1.20 -8.69
CA GLY A 184 -18.22 0.04 -9.06
C GLY A 184 -17.46 0.85 -10.14
N ARG A 185 -16.18 0.58 -10.35
CA ARG A 185 -15.33 1.17 -11.39
C ARG A 185 -15.06 0.25 -12.58
N GLY A 186 -15.78 -0.89 -12.66
CA GLY A 186 -15.64 -1.86 -13.75
C GLY A 186 -14.36 -2.70 -13.70
N ILE A 187 -13.66 -2.72 -12.55
CA ILE A 187 -12.50 -3.57 -12.31
C ILE A 187 -12.78 -4.54 -11.14
N LYS A 188 -11.87 -5.45 -10.86
CA LYS A 188 -12.01 -6.38 -9.72
C LYS A 188 -10.67 -6.62 -9.05
N ILE A 189 -10.70 -7.08 -7.81
CA ILE A 189 -9.50 -7.64 -7.16
C ILE A 189 -9.17 -8.94 -7.88
N ASN A 190 -7.95 -9.04 -8.39
CA ASN A 190 -7.44 -10.25 -9.05
C ASN A 190 -6.90 -11.25 -8.02
N ARG A 191 -6.16 -10.75 -7.03
CA ARG A 191 -5.52 -11.58 -6.02
C ARG A 191 -5.20 -10.76 -4.77
N VAL A 192 -5.32 -11.39 -3.62
CA VAL A 192 -4.77 -10.93 -2.35
C VAL A 192 -3.66 -11.87 -1.91
N ILE A 193 -2.51 -11.31 -1.52
CA ILE A 193 -1.43 -12.04 -0.85
C ILE A 193 -1.45 -11.63 0.61
N PHE A 194 -1.76 -12.56 1.48
CA PHE A 194 -1.70 -12.45 2.94
C PHE A 194 -1.21 -13.78 3.49
N GLU A 195 -0.52 -13.77 4.61
CA GLU A 195 0.11 -14.97 5.16
C GLU A 195 -0.90 -16.12 5.30
N PRO A 196 -0.68 -17.29 4.66
CA PRO A 196 -1.66 -18.38 4.65
C PRO A 196 -2.07 -18.85 6.05
N SER A 197 -1.13 -18.90 7.01
CA SER A 197 -1.45 -19.29 8.40
C SER A 197 -2.40 -18.32 9.10
N LEU A 198 -2.46 -17.06 8.67
CA LEU A 198 -3.33 -16.01 9.21
C LEU A 198 -4.70 -15.93 8.51
N GLN A 199 -4.84 -16.50 7.30
CA GLN A 199 -6.10 -16.45 6.55
C GLN A 199 -7.26 -17.11 7.29
N ARG A 200 -7.00 -18.16 8.09
CA ARG A 200 -8.03 -18.79 8.91
C ARG A 200 -8.68 -17.82 9.89
N HIS A 201 -7.91 -16.94 10.51
CA HIS A 201 -8.42 -15.92 11.43
C HIS A 201 -9.17 -14.81 10.69
N LEU A 202 -8.66 -14.42 9.52
CA LEU A 202 -9.34 -13.45 8.65
C LEU A 202 -10.72 -13.97 8.22
N PHE A 203 -10.81 -15.22 7.78
CA PHE A 203 -12.09 -15.83 7.34
C PHE A 203 -13.04 -16.15 8.51
N ALA A 204 -12.53 -16.30 9.72
CA ALA A 204 -13.32 -16.48 10.93
C ALA A 204 -13.92 -15.17 11.48
N ALA A 205 -13.37 -14.01 11.09
CA ALA A 205 -13.90 -12.70 11.45
C ALA A 205 -15.30 -12.50 10.87
N ALA A 206 -16.14 -11.72 11.53
CA ALA A 206 -17.57 -11.58 11.15
C ALA A 206 -17.74 -11.13 9.69
N SER A 207 -17.02 -10.10 9.25
CA SER A 207 -16.98 -9.65 7.86
C SER A 207 -16.16 -10.58 6.96
N GLY A 208 -15.24 -11.35 7.53
CA GLY A 208 -14.30 -12.21 6.81
C GLY A 208 -14.93 -13.41 6.13
N GLN A 209 -16.06 -13.91 6.66
CA GLN A 209 -16.77 -15.08 6.13
C GLN A 209 -17.19 -14.94 4.65
N ALA A 210 -17.43 -13.70 4.20
CA ALA A 210 -17.81 -13.42 2.82
C ALA A 210 -16.62 -13.36 1.84
N LEU A 211 -15.39 -13.22 2.34
CA LEU A 211 -14.20 -12.97 1.51
C LEU A 211 -13.88 -14.11 0.53
N PRO A 212 -13.90 -15.40 0.91
CA PRO A 212 -13.53 -16.49 -0.02
C PRO A 212 -14.43 -16.58 -1.27
N GLN A 213 -15.66 -16.06 -1.20
CA GLN A 213 -16.57 -16.03 -2.32
C GLN A 213 -16.42 -14.79 -3.22
N ARG A 214 -15.71 -13.78 -2.76
CA ARG A 214 -15.58 -12.49 -3.43
C ARG A 214 -14.19 -12.22 -3.97
N VAL A 215 -13.16 -12.70 -3.27
CA VAL A 215 -11.77 -12.34 -3.51
C VAL A 215 -10.92 -13.60 -3.52
N THR A 216 -10.02 -13.71 -4.50
CA THR A 216 -9.06 -14.81 -4.57
C THR A 216 -7.86 -14.51 -3.68
N PHE A 217 -7.60 -15.39 -2.73
CA PHE A 217 -6.39 -15.35 -1.91
C PHE A 217 -5.33 -16.31 -2.47
N MET A 218 -4.07 -15.92 -2.31
CA MET A 218 -2.97 -16.84 -2.58
C MET A 218 -2.93 -17.88 -1.45
N ASP A 219 -2.98 -19.16 -1.82
CA ASP A 219 -3.05 -20.31 -0.91
C ASP A 219 -1.69 -20.83 -0.46
N ARG A 220 -0.62 -20.35 -1.07
CA ARG A 220 0.78 -20.73 -0.78
C ARG A 220 1.57 -19.57 -0.20
N ALA A 221 2.61 -19.89 0.57
CA ALA A 221 3.53 -18.88 1.08
C ALA A 221 4.18 -18.09 -0.06
N ALA A 222 4.22 -16.78 0.08
CA ALA A 222 4.99 -15.92 -0.80
C ALA A 222 6.50 -16.07 -0.52
N TRP A 223 7.33 -15.48 -1.38
CA TRP A 223 8.81 -15.49 -1.20
C TRP A 223 9.28 -14.73 0.06
N VAL A 224 8.45 -13.83 0.58
CA VAL A 224 8.56 -13.24 1.92
C VAL A 224 7.25 -13.42 2.67
N ARG A 225 7.32 -13.51 3.99
CA ARG A 225 6.14 -13.62 4.85
C ARG A 225 5.33 -12.31 4.76
N HIS A 226 4.01 -12.44 4.54
CA HIS A 226 3.06 -11.32 4.43
C HIS A 226 2.17 -11.28 5.68
N ASP A 227 2.78 -11.07 6.85
CA ASP A 227 2.08 -11.01 8.15
C ASP A 227 1.86 -9.57 8.63
N GLN A 228 2.69 -8.60 8.19
CA GLN A 228 2.57 -7.20 8.58
C GLN A 228 1.84 -6.32 7.57
N HIS A 229 1.59 -6.84 6.37
CA HIS A 229 0.80 -6.19 5.33
C HIS A 229 0.08 -7.24 4.47
N TYR A 230 -0.91 -6.82 3.73
CA TYR A 230 -1.50 -7.61 2.66
C TYR A 230 -1.36 -6.87 1.34
N HIS A 231 -1.00 -7.62 0.32
CA HIS A 231 -0.81 -7.14 -1.04
C HIS A 231 -2.06 -7.41 -1.87
N VAL A 232 -2.47 -6.44 -2.68
CA VAL A 232 -3.64 -6.55 -3.56
C VAL A 232 -3.24 -6.25 -4.99
N ASP A 233 -3.53 -7.19 -5.89
CA ASP A 233 -3.48 -7.00 -7.34
C ASP A 233 -4.89 -6.76 -7.88
N PHE A 234 -5.06 -5.73 -8.73
CA PHE A 234 -6.31 -5.48 -9.46
C PHE A 234 -6.25 -6.07 -10.87
N ALA A 235 -7.36 -6.66 -11.32
CA ALA A 235 -7.56 -7.05 -12.71
C ALA A 235 -8.00 -5.81 -13.51
N ILE A 236 -7.06 -5.24 -14.23
CA ILE A 236 -7.27 -4.14 -15.17
C ILE A 236 -6.74 -4.61 -16.52
N PRO A 237 -7.48 -4.42 -17.63
CA PRO A 237 -6.97 -4.74 -18.96
C PRO A 237 -5.74 -3.88 -19.29
N CYS A 238 -4.56 -4.52 -19.36
CA CYS A 238 -3.30 -3.90 -19.78
C CYS A 238 -2.99 -4.23 -21.23
N LYS A 239 -2.24 -3.36 -21.89
CA LYS A 239 -1.74 -3.55 -23.27
C LYS A 239 -0.51 -4.46 -23.28
#